data_f64bdaa1e5795babd81b72bcef3365ef
#
_entry.id   f64bdaa1e5795babd81b72bcef3365ef
#
_cell.length_a   1.000
_cell.length_b   1.000
_cell.length_c   1.000
_cell.angle_alpha   90.00
_cell.angle_beta   90.00
_cell.angle_gamma   90.00
#
_symmetry.space_group_name_H-M   'P 1'
#
loop_
_entity.id
_entity.type
_entity.pdbx_description
1 polymer ?
#
loop_
_entity_poly.entity_id
_entity_poly.type
_entity_poly.pdbx_seq_one_letter_code
_entity_poly.pdbx_strand_id
1 'polypeptide(L)'
;MRHKIFALVIVTALFFGVVAVSSAQNANLTIGLSVPSLEETGFFATLTAEAQNAADAADAQLTILSADDDPAIEADNLAQLIADGVDALLIYPLDAATVIAGVQAANEANIPVLLLGEDVERTESEIEVASLVAADPAAIGELAASYFCENVSEGSTVVALAGISGLEADTELAEDDYRVVALQAELEGLSAVLASDCATITLTAQETATFTNEDSTAFLSNALGSNVGGVFAPNGELALSTIRAARAARLLSSIKILAAEVTPETLGAIESNRLAGIVSATPESLGQIGVETVLAVLGGEEVESTVSVELALVTSESVLEFRGQDDDSGDN
;
A
#
# COMPACT_ATOMS: atom_id res chain seq x y z
N MET A 1 -42.61 62.34 -29.04
CA MET A 1 -42.41 61.75 -27.69
C MET A 1 -41.32 60.69 -27.78
N ARG A 2 -40.14 61.00 -27.27
CA ARG A 2 -38.96 60.10 -27.31
C ARG A 2 -38.80 59.48 -25.94
N HIS A 3 -39.03 58.17 -25.82
CA HIS A 3 -38.79 57.41 -24.59
C HIS A 3 -37.30 57.03 -24.55
N LYS A 4 -36.58 57.52 -23.55
CA LYS A 4 -35.21 57.11 -23.22
C LYS A 4 -35.31 55.86 -22.32
N ILE A 5 -34.81 54.74 -22.81
CA ILE A 5 -34.62 53.52 -22.01
C ILE A 5 -33.27 53.63 -21.32
N PHE A 6 -33.29 53.70 -19.97
CA PHE A 6 -32.09 53.61 -19.14
C PHE A 6 -31.76 52.12 -18.97
N ALA A 7 -30.61 51.69 -19.50
CA ALA A 7 -30.08 50.38 -19.24
C ALA A 7 -29.29 50.43 -17.95
N LEU A 8 -29.78 49.66 -16.94
CA LEU A 8 -29.08 49.45 -15.67
C LEU A 8 -28.08 48.32 -15.85
N VAL A 9 -26.78 48.65 -15.90
CA VAL A 9 -25.70 47.66 -15.91
C VAL A 9 -25.41 47.28 -14.47
N ILE A 10 -25.81 46.06 -14.09
CA ILE A 10 -25.45 45.43 -12.82
C ILE A 10 -24.08 44.80 -13.00
N VAL A 11 -23.05 45.42 -12.42
CA VAL A 11 -21.71 44.84 -12.31
C VAL A 11 -21.69 43.91 -11.11
N THR A 12 -21.80 42.62 -11.37
CA THR A 12 -21.58 41.58 -10.35
C THR A 12 -20.07 41.44 -10.14
N ALA A 13 -19.54 42.00 -9.07
CA ALA A 13 -18.18 41.76 -8.63
C ALA A 13 -18.12 40.33 -8.03
N LEU A 14 -17.56 39.39 -8.76
CA LEU A 14 -17.12 38.11 -8.22
C LEU A 14 -15.94 38.34 -7.28
N PHE A 15 -16.19 38.31 -5.99
CA PHE A 15 -15.14 38.17 -4.98
C PHE A 15 -14.57 36.75 -5.09
N PHE A 16 -13.45 36.61 -5.79
CA PHE A 16 -12.57 35.46 -5.60
C PHE A 16 -11.91 35.67 -4.23
N GLY A 17 -12.47 35.00 -3.22
CA GLY A 17 -11.79 34.86 -1.94
C GLY A 17 -10.55 34.00 -2.19
N VAL A 18 -9.39 34.58 -2.20
CA VAL A 18 -8.13 33.87 -2.02
C VAL A 18 -8.17 33.39 -0.59
N VAL A 19 -8.45 32.09 -0.41
CA VAL A 19 -8.17 31.41 0.86
C VAL A 19 -6.66 31.40 0.96
N ALA A 20 -6.11 32.38 1.67
CA ALA A 20 -4.75 32.30 2.14
C ALA A 20 -4.72 31.15 3.16
N VAL A 21 -4.20 29.99 2.76
CA VAL A 21 -3.84 28.92 3.69
C VAL A 21 -2.85 29.54 4.66
N SER A 22 -3.28 29.66 5.91
CA SER A 22 -2.48 30.30 6.96
C SER A 22 -1.38 29.32 7.36
N SER A 23 -0.22 29.43 6.77
CA SER A 23 1.00 28.72 7.18
C SER A 23 1.44 29.02 8.63
N ALA A 24 0.73 29.88 9.34
CA ALA A 24 1.02 30.24 10.74
C ALA A 24 0.37 29.26 11.76
N GLN A 25 -0.45 28.30 11.33
CA GLN A 25 -1.20 27.42 12.22
C GLN A 25 -0.45 26.13 12.56
N ASN A 26 0.53 25.74 11.74
CA ASN A 26 1.27 24.48 11.88
C ASN A 26 2.60 24.62 12.65
N ALA A 27 3.04 25.82 12.92
CA ALA A 27 4.38 26.17 13.45
C ALA A 27 4.69 25.63 14.88
N ASN A 28 3.92 24.68 15.41
CA ASN A 28 4.20 23.98 16.66
C ASN A 28 3.56 22.57 16.68
N LEU A 29 3.07 22.08 15.53
CA LEU A 29 2.52 20.72 15.48
C LEU A 29 3.65 19.69 15.53
N THR A 30 3.48 18.65 16.33
CA THR A 30 4.40 17.54 16.46
C THR A 30 3.71 16.27 15.98
N ILE A 31 4.28 15.63 14.97
CA ILE A 31 3.79 14.36 14.41
C ILE A 31 4.74 13.26 14.84
N GLY A 32 4.22 12.17 15.39
CA GLY A 32 4.98 10.96 15.66
C GLY A 32 4.83 9.98 14.51
N LEU A 33 5.93 9.47 13.97
CA LEU A 33 5.94 8.42 12.94
C LEU A 33 6.65 7.18 13.48
N SER A 34 5.94 6.04 13.53
CA SER A 34 6.52 4.73 13.82
C SER A 34 6.63 3.93 12.53
N VAL A 35 7.81 3.35 12.28
CA VAL A 35 8.10 2.49 11.12
C VAL A 35 8.73 1.18 11.57
N PRO A 36 8.54 0.06 10.83
CA PRO A 36 9.11 -1.24 11.15
C PRO A 36 10.64 -1.23 11.26
N SER A 37 11.31 -0.62 10.30
CA SER A 37 12.77 -0.50 10.28
C SER A 37 13.22 0.81 9.68
N LEU A 38 14.47 1.22 9.94
CA LEU A 38 15.06 2.42 9.40
C LEU A 38 16.51 2.13 9.03
N GLU A 39 16.72 1.74 7.78
CA GLU A 39 18.03 1.56 7.19
C GLU A 39 18.50 2.87 6.50
N GLU A 40 19.79 2.94 6.11
CA GLU A 40 20.32 4.13 5.41
C GLU A 40 19.70 4.32 4.02
N THR A 41 19.22 3.25 3.41
CA THR A 41 18.58 3.21 2.08
C THR A 41 17.40 2.26 2.09
N GLY A 42 16.48 2.42 1.16
CA GLY A 42 15.36 1.49 0.97
C GLY A 42 14.00 2.12 1.19
N PHE A 43 12.97 1.27 1.20
CA PHE A 43 11.58 1.70 1.26
C PHE A 43 11.29 2.65 2.42
N PHE A 44 11.66 2.27 3.65
CA PHE A 44 11.38 3.11 4.82
C PHE A 44 12.29 4.32 4.92
N ALA A 45 13.53 4.27 4.38
CA ALA A 45 14.39 5.44 4.29
C ALA A 45 13.77 6.51 3.38
N THR A 46 13.27 6.11 2.21
CA THR A 46 12.59 7.01 1.26
C THR A 46 11.28 7.54 1.85
N LEU A 47 10.44 6.65 2.41
CA LEU A 47 9.18 7.04 3.06
C LEU A 47 9.41 8.11 4.14
N THR A 48 10.36 7.86 5.03
CA THR A 48 10.63 8.79 6.15
C THR A 48 11.28 10.09 5.69
N ALA A 49 12.10 10.07 4.63
CA ALA A 49 12.66 11.27 4.04
C ALA A 49 11.56 12.16 3.42
N GLU A 50 10.61 11.57 2.69
CA GLU A 50 9.51 12.33 2.11
C GLU A 50 8.50 12.80 3.17
N ALA A 51 8.25 12.00 4.21
CA ALA A 51 7.48 12.43 5.36
C ALA A 51 8.14 13.66 6.05
N GLN A 52 9.47 13.64 6.22
CA GLN A 52 10.21 14.77 6.77
C GLN A 52 10.12 16.01 5.87
N ASN A 53 10.29 15.83 4.54
CA ASN A 53 10.16 16.93 3.58
C ASN A 53 8.77 17.58 3.65
N ALA A 54 7.70 16.77 3.74
CA ALA A 54 6.33 17.26 3.85
C ALA A 54 6.09 18.00 5.19
N ALA A 55 6.62 17.48 6.29
CA ALA A 55 6.52 18.14 7.59
C ALA A 55 7.28 19.48 7.61
N ASP A 56 8.50 19.52 7.07
CA ASP A 56 9.31 20.74 6.96
C ASP A 56 8.62 21.80 6.09
N ALA A 57 7.99 21.38 4.98
CA ALA A 57 7.25 22.27 4.09
C ALA A 57 6.03 22.92 4.77
N ALA A 58 5.49 22.26 5.80
CA ALA A 58 4.36 22.74 6.60
C ALA A 58 4.75 23.41 7.93
N ASP A 59 6.05 23.59 8.20
CA ASP A 59 6.58 24.09 9.48
C ASP A 59 6.15 23.22 10.69
N ALA A 60 5.91 21.90 10.49
CA ALA A 60 5.60 20.91 11.53
C ALA A 60 6.86 20.16 11.96
N GLN A 61 6.87 19.65 13.20
CA GLN A 61 7.94 18.78 13.69
C GLN A 61 7.56 17.32 13.48
N LEU A 62 8.48 16.50 12.94
CA LEU A 62 8.31 15.07 12.80
C LEU A 62 9.30 14.33 13.69
N THR A 63 8.79 13.43 14.54
CA THR A 63 9.60 12.52 15.36
C THR A 63 9.44 11.11 14.78
N ILE A 64 10.53 10.54 14.27
CA ILE A 64 10.54 9.22 13.63
C ILE A 64 11.19 8.22 14.58
N LEU A 65 10.52 7.09 14.85
CA LEU A 65 11.02 5.98 15.63
C LEU A 65 10.97 4.68 14.83
N SER A 66 12.09 3.93 14.84
CA SER A 66 12.21 2.60 14.24
C SER A 66 11.88 1.52 15.26
N ALA A 67 11.14 0.52 14.85
CA ALA A 67 10.89 -0.68 15.64
C ALA A 67 12.02 -1.73 15.52
N ASP A 68 12.98 -1.53 14.60
CA ASP A 68 14.08 -2.45 14.32
C ASP A 68 13.60 -3.91 14.10
N ASP A 69 12.43 -4.03 13.44
CA ASP A 69 11.71 -5.29 13.17
C ASP A 69 11.33 -6.08 14.44
N ASP A 70 11.22 -5.40 15.60
CA ASP A 70 10.83 -5.99 16.89
C ASP A 70 9.50 -5.39 17.39
N PRO A 71 8.41 -6.19 17.50
CA PRO A 71 7.12 -5.72 18.01
C PRO A 71 7.18 -5.14 19.45
N ALA A 72 8.13 -5.57 20.28
CA ALA A 72 8.28 -4.99 21.60
C ALA A 72 8.85 -3.56 21.54
N ILE A 73 9.75 -3.29 20.60
CA ILE A 73 10.26 -1.94 20.36
C ILE A 73 9.16 -1.08 19.74
N GLU A 74 8.33 -1.63 18.81
CA GLU A 74 7.16 -0.91 18.28
C GLU A 74 6.23 -0.46 19.41
N ALA A 75 5.92 -1.35 20.38
CA ALA A 75 5.10 -1.01 21.54
C ALA A 75 5.72 0.12 22.39
N ASP A 76 7.03 0.05 22.67
CA ASP A 76 7.74 1.06 23.40
C ASP A 76 7.77 2.41 22.65
N ASN A 77 7.94 2.39 21.34
CA ASN A 77 7.92 3.58 20.47
C ASN A 77 6.56 4.28 20.51
N LEU A 78 5.46 3.53 20.36
CA LEU A 78 4.12 4.08 20.42
C LEU A 78 3.83 4.69 21.79
N ALA A 79 4.20 3.98 22.87
CA ALA A 79 4.06 4.49 24.23
C ALA A 79 4.89 5.77 24.46
N GLN A 80 6.09 5.84 23.92
CA GLN A 80 6.95 7.02 24.01
C GLN A 80 6.33 8.22 23.28
N LEU A 81 5.91 8.06 22.00
CA LEU A 81 5.31 9.15 21.23
C LEU A 81 4.04 9.70 21.91
N ILE A 82 3.20 8.82 22.48
CA ILE A 82 2.03 9.22 23.25
C ILE A 82 2.44 10.01 24.52
N ALA A 83 3.45 9.53 25.26
CA ALA A 83 3.94 10.18 26.47
C ALA A 83 4.61 11.54 26.20
N ASP A 84 5.26 11.68 25.04
CA ASP A 84 5.86 12.94 24.56
C ASP A 84 4.79 13.95 24.14
N GLY A 85 3.54 13.52 23.97
CA GLY A 85 2.39 14.36 23.69
C GLY A 85 2.37 14.90 22.27
N VAL A 86 2.66 14.03 21.29
CA VAL A 86 2.52 14.37 19.87
C VAL A 86 1.06 14.72 19.53
N ASP A 87 0.87 15.62 18.56
CA ASP A 87 -0.47 16.05 18.15
C ASP A 87 -1.19 15.01 17.29
N ALA A 88 -0.44 14.13 16.61
CA ALA A 88 -0.96 12.99 15.85
C ALA A 88 0.08 11.87 15.75
N LEU A 89 -0.41 10.65 15.54
CA LEU A 89 0.41 9.48 15.24
C LEU A 89 0.20 9.02 13.79
N LEU A 90 1.29 8.75 13.11
CA LEU A 90 1.39 8.11 11.82
C LEU A 90 2.11 6.78 12.03
N ILE A 91 1.50 5.65 11.67
CA ILE A 91 2.01 4.32 11.99
C ILE A 91 2.04 3.48 10.72
N TYR A 92 3.22 2.98 10.35
CA TYR A 92 3.31 1.85 9.43
C TYR A 92 3.35 0.57 10.29
N PRO A 93 2.32 -0.29 10.25
CA PRO A 93 2.21 -1.43 11.16
C PRO A 93 3.34 -2.46 10.95
N LEU A 94 3.96 -2.92 12.05
CA LEU A 94 4.82 -4.10 12.07
C LEU A 94 4.08 -5.32 12.63
N ASP A 95 3.37 -5.12 13.75
CA ASP A 95 2.57 -6.18 14.39
C ASP A 95 1.17 -5.68 14.72
N ALA A 96 0.16 -6.33 14.16
CA ALA A 96 -1.23 -5.89 14.28
C ALA A 96 -1.71 -5.78 15.74
N ALA A 97 -1.35 -6.73 16.61
CA ALA A 97 -1.79 -6.72 17.99
C ALA A 97 -1.14 -5.56 18.79
N THR A 98 0.14 -5.31 18.53
CA THR A 98 0.90 -4.19 19.10
C THR A 98 0.30 -2.86 18.68
N VAL A 99 0.02 -2.69 17.39
CA VAL A 99 -0.56 -1.46 16.85
C VAL A 99 -1.95 -1.22 17.41
N ILE A 100 -2.82 -2.24 17.48
CA ILE A 100 -4.17 -2.11 18.08
C ILE A 100 -4.06 -1.58 19.53
N ALA A 101 -3.17 -2.14 20.34
CA ALA A 101 -2.97 -1.66 21.72
C ALA A 101 -2.44 -0.21 21.77
N GLY A 102 -1.54 0.15 20.87
CA GLY A 102 -1.01 1.51 20.72
C GLY A 102 -2.09 2.50 20.29
N VAL A 103 -2.92 2.14 19.32
CA VAL A 103 -4.05 2.96 18.86
C VAL A 103 -5.07 3.18 19.97
N GLN A 104 -5.41 2.14 20.76
CA GLN A 104 -6.28 2.30 21.93
C GLN A 104 -5.70 3.33 22.92
N ALA A 105 -4.42 3.24 23.25
CA ALA A 105 -3.76 4.18 24.14
C ALA A 105 -3.75 5.62 23.58
N ALA A 106 -3.53 5.78 22.28
CA ALA A 106 -3.59 7.08 21.62
C ALA A 106 -5.01 7.67 21.62
N ASN A 107 -6.04 6.86 21.37
CA ASN A 107 -7.43 7.27 21.43
C ASN A 107 -7.82 7.72 22.84
N GLU A 108 -7.39 7.00 23.90
CA GLU A 108 -7.57 7.41 25.31
C GLU A 108 -6.91 8.77 25.61
N ALA A 109 -5.77 9.05 24.95
CA ALA A 109 -5.07 10.33 25.03
C ALA A 109 -5.66 11.42 24.13
N ASN A 110 -6.66 11.11 23.30
CA ASN A 110 -7.24 11.97 22.25
C ASN A 110 -6.23 12.39 21.18
N ILE A 111 -5.30 11.52 20.85
CA ILE A 111 -4.33 11.70 19.77
C ILE A 111 -4.89 10.98 18.54
N PRO A 112 -5.16 11.68 17.43
CA PRO A 112 -5.61 11.05 16.19
C PRO A 112 -4.51 10.16 15.61
N VAL A 113 -4.93 9.01 15.08
CA VAL A 113 -4.02 8.01 14.49
C VAL A 113 -4.37 7.82 13.02
N LEU A 114 -3.34 7.80 12.17
CA LEU A 114 -3.40 7.37 10.80
C LEU A 114 -2.50 6.15 10.61
N LEU A 115 -2.96 5.21 9.78
CA LEU A 115 -2.16 4.05 9.37
C LEU A 115 -1.58 4.29 7.97
N LEU A 116 -0.39 3.75 7.73
CA LEU A 116 0.28 3.78 6.43
C LEU A 116 0.41 2.37 5.87
N GLY A 117 0.18 2.25 4.57
CA GLY A 117 0.43 1.04 3.79
C GLY A 117 -0.57 -0.08 4.05
N GLU A 118 -0.74 -0.47 5.30
CA GLU A 118 -1.57 -1.61 5.68
C GLU A 118 -2.56 -1.24 6.80
N ASP A 119 -3.73 -1.86 6.76
CA ASP A 119 -4.71 -1.75 7.83
C ASP A 119 -4.46 -2.82 8.92
N VAL A 120 -5.10 -2.63 10.07
CA VAL A 120 -5.15 -3.65 11.13
C VAL A 120 -6.59 -4.09 11.34
N GLU A 121 -6.82 -5.29 11.84
CA GLU A 121 -8.16 -5.76 12.11
C GLU A 121 -8.85 -4.91 13.17
N ARG A 122 -9.94 -4.21 12.77
CA ARG A 122 -10.67 -3.29 13.63
C ARG A 122 -12.01 -3.85 14.14
N THR A 123 -12.48 -4.97 13.57
CA THR A 123 -13.84 -5.47 13.77
C THR A 123 -14.13 -5.90 15.21
N GLU A 124 -13.13 -6.35 15.96
CA GLU A 124 -13.26 -6.74 17.36
C GLU A 124 -12.61 -5.76 18.34
N SER A 125 -11.90 -4.76 17.82
CA SER A 125 -11.21 -3.73 18.60
C SER A 125 -11.99 -2.43 18.53
N GLU A 126 -12.32 -1.86 19.70
CA GLU A 126 -12.93 -0.52 19.80
C GLU A 126 -11.86 0.58 19.57
N ILE A 127 -11.20 0.57 18.39
CA ILE A 127 -10.19 1.58 18.02
C ILE A 127 -10.71 2.54 16.96
N GLU A 128 -10.31 3.79 17.07
CA GLU A 128 -10.57 4.82 16.06
C GLU A 128 -9.30 5.15 15.30
N VAL A 129 -9.32 4.94 13.98
CA VAL A 129 -8.28 5.36 13.03
C VAL A 129 -8.88 6.45 12.15
N ALA A 130 -8.26 7.61 12.13
CA ALA A 130 -8.77 8.77 11.39
C ALA A 130 -8.74 8.54 9.87
N SER A 131 -7.69 7.89 9.37
CA SER A 131 -7.57 7.50 7.96
C SER A 131 -6.53 6.40 7.79
N LEU A 132 -6.70 5.58 6.74
CA LEU A 132 -5.68 4.71 6.18
C LEU A 132 -5.12 5.36 4.92
N VAL A 133 -3.81 5.55 4.84
CA VAL A 133 -3.12 6.04 3.65
C VAL A 133 -2.42 4.85 3.00
N ALA A 134 -2.97 4.34 1.91
CA ALA A 134 -2.53 3.06 1.32
C ALA A 134 -2.78 3.00 -0.20
N ALA A 135 -2.29 1.96 -0.82
CA ALA A 135 -2.61 1.61 -2.20
C ALA A 135 -4.11 1.31 -2.36
N ASP A 136 -4.70 1.74 -3.49
CA ASP A 136 -6.04 1.27 -3.86
C ASP A 136 -5.96 -0.19 -4.33
N PRO A 137 -6.62 -1.14 -3.66
CA PRO A 137 -6.55 -2.55 -4.05
C PRO A 137 -7.04 -2.80 -5.48
N ALA A 138 -8.08 -2.11 -5.95
CA ALA A 138 -8.55 -2.27 -7.33
C ALA A 138 -7.47 -1.82 -8.33
N ALA A 139 -6.79 -0.70 -8.06
CA ALA A 139 -5.71 -0.21 -8.90
C ALA A 139 -4.48 -1.15 -8.90
N ILE A 140 -4.21 -1.87 -7.80
CA ILE A 140 -3.20 -2.94 -7.78
C ILE A 140 -3.52 -4.01 -8.84
N GLY A 141 -4.76 -4.49 -8.83
CA GLY A 141 -5.24 -5.47 -9.82
C GLY A 141 -5.18 -4.96 -11.25
N GLU A 142 -5.57 -3.71 -11.50
CA GLU A 142 -5.53 -3.06 -12.81
C GLU A 142 -4.10 -2.96 -13.35
N LEU A 143 -3.15 -2.54 -12.51
CA LEU A 143 -1.74 -2.42 -12.91
C LEU A 143 -1.11 -3.79 -13.16
N ALA A 144 -1.44 -4.79 -12.34
CA ALA A 144 -1.01 -6.17 -12.58
C ALA A 144 -1.56 -6.73 -13.91
N ALA A 145 -2.84 -6.48 -14.22
CA ALA A 145 -3.45 -6.88 -15.47
C ALA A 145 -2.77 -6.22 -16.68
N SER A 146 -2.51 -4.93 -16.61
CA SER A 146 -1.80 -4.18 -17.67
C SER A 146 -0.44 -4.82 -17.97
N TYR A 147 0.31 -5.19 -16.93
CA TYR A 147 1.56 -5.93 -17.13
C TYR A 147 1.34 -7.28 -17.82
N PHE A 148 0.33 -8.05 -17.43
CA PHE A 148 0.07 -9.34 -18.07
C PHE A 148 -0.37 -9.17 -19.52
N CYS A 149 -1.16 -8.16 -19.86
CA CYS A 149 -1.53 -7.87 -21.24
C CYS A 149 -0.32 -7.65 -22.17
N GLU A 150 0.72 -7.03 -21.65
CA GLU A 150 1.94 -6.73 -22.40
C GLU A 150 2.94 -7.89 -22.43
N ASN A 151 2.98 -8.74 -21.40
CA ASN A 151 4.07 -9.68 -21.16
C ASN A 151 3.69 -11.16 -21.23
N VAL A 152 2.39 -11.45 -21.39
CA VAL A 152 1.85 -12.82 -21.50
C VAL A 152 1.29 -13.04 -22.91
N SER A 153 1.54 -14.22 -23.48
CA SER A 153 1.11 -14.54 -24.84
C SER A 153 -0.42 -14.61 -24.93
N GLU A 154 -0.95 -14.17 -26.06
CA GLU A 154 -2.38 -14.33 -26.38
C GLU A 154 -2.84 -15.79 -26.25
N GLY A 155 -4.04 -15.98 -25.74
CA GLY A 155 -4.63 -17.30 -25.50
C GLY A 155 -4.11 -18.03 -24.27
N SER A 156 -3.20 -17.41 -23.49
CA SER A 156 -2.74 -17.98 -22.22
C SER A 156 -3.75 -17.77 -21.10
N THR A 157 -3.51 -18.42 -19.98
CA THR A 157 -4.25 -18.22 -18.72
C THR A 157 -3.42 -17.46 -17.72
N VAL A 158 -4.00 -16.44 -17.10
CA VAL A 158 -3.53 -15.84 -15.86
C VAL A 158 -4.28 -16.49 -14.71
N VAL A 159 -3.54 -17.01 -13.75
CA VAL A 159 -4.08 -17.56 -12.50
C VAL A 159 -3.95 -16.48 -11.43
N ALA A 160 -5.07 -16.06 -10.85
CA ALA A 160 -5.07 -15.21 -9.67
C ALA A 160 -5.26 -16.08 -8.43
N LEU A 161 -4.36 -15.97 -7.47
CA LEU A 161 -4.47 -16.68 -6.21
C LEU A 161 -5.31 -15.83 -5.25
N ALA A 162 -6.36 -16.45 -4.70
CA ALA A 162 -7.23 -15.81 -3.72
C ALA A 162 -6.93 -16.40 -2.35
N GLY A 163 -5.93 -15.86 -1.67
CA GLY A 163 -5.53 -16.32 -0.34
C GLY A 163 -4.98 -15.20 0.52
N ILE A 164 -5.26 -15.27 1.79
CA ILE A 164 -4.82 -14.31 2.81
C ILE A 164 -3.75 -14.98 3.65
N SER A 165 -2.60 -14.32 3.80
CA SER A 165 -1.48 -14.81 4.60
C SER A 165 -1.75 -14.66 6.11
N GLY A 166 -0.98 -15.40 6.93
CA GLY A 166 -1.01 -15.25 8.39
C GLY A 166 -2.21 -15.86 9.09
N LEU A 167 -3.09 -16.58 8.38
CA LEU A 167 -4.23 -17.26 8.98
C LEU A 167 -3.86 -18.68 9.44
N GLU A 168 -4.42 -19.10 10.58
CA GLU A 168 -4.38 -20.52 10.97
C GLU A 168 -5.32 -21.34 10.08
N ALA A 169 -5.02 -22.64 9.97
CA ALA A 169 -5.88 -23.56 9.23
C ALA A 169 -7.30 -23.53 9.80
N ASP A 170 -8.30 -23.53 8.91
CA ASP A 170 -9.73 -23.47 9.26
C ASP A 170 -10.23 -22.11 9.82
N THR A 171 -9.45 -21.02 9.70
CA THR A 171 -9.94 -19.68 10.02
C THR A 171 -10.94 -19.21 8.95
N GLU A 172 -12.20 -19.01 9.33
CA GLU A 172 -13.20 -18.37 8.49
C GLU A 172 -13.20 -16.86 8.78
N LEU A 173 -12.96 -16.06 7.75
CA LEU A 173 -13.06 -14.61 7.85
C LEU A 173 -14.49 -14.14 7.50
N ALA A 174 -14.91 -13.06 8.10
CA ALA A 174 -16.17 -12.40 7.73
C ALA A 174 -16.07 -11.81 6.31
N GLU A 175 -17.22 -11.71 5.61
CA GLU A 175 -17.24 -11.13 4.24
C GLU A 175 -16.87 -9.64 4.24
N ASP A 176 -17.00 -8.97 5.36
CA ASP A 176 -16.66 -7.56 5.60
C ASP A 176 -15.27 -7.36 6.23
N ASP A 177 -14.51 -8.44 6.43
CA ASP A 177 -13.10 -8.35 6.82
C ASP A 177 -12.34 -7.55 5.74
N TYR A 178 -11.58 -6.54 6.16
CA TYR A 178 -10.87 -5.65 5.24
C TYR A 178 -9.93 -6.40 4.28
N ARG A 179 -9.32 -7.51 4.71
CA ARG A 179 -8.44 -8.36 3.89
C ARG A 179 -9.21 -9.07 2.78
N VAL A 180 -10.43 -9.52 3.10
CA VAL A 180 -11.33 -10.14 2.12
C VAL A 180 -11.80 -9.10 1.11
N VAL A 181 -12.21 -7.91 1.58
CA VAL A 181 -12.67 -6.81 0.73
C VAL A 181 -11.53 -6.31 -0.18
N ALA A 182 -10.31 -6.15 0.34
CA ALA A 182 -9.16 -5.74 -0.44
C ALA A 182 -8.82 -6.76 -1.52
N LEU A 183 -8.76 -8.05 -1.17
CA LEU A 183 -8.49 -9.12 -2.13
C LEU A 183 -9.56 -9.19 -3.24
N GLN A 184 -10.84 -9.01 -2.89
CA GLN A 184 -11.90 -8.97 -3.89
C GLN A 184 -11.74 -7.80 -4.85
N ALA A 185 -11.41 -6.61 -4.35
CA ALA A 185 -11.16 -5.44 -5.16
C ALA A 185 -9.96 -5.62 -6.11
N GLU A 186 -8.85 -6.22 -5.64
CA GLU A 186 -7.71 -6.57 -6.50
C GLU A 186 -8.12 -7.50 -7.64
N LEU A 187 -8.90 -8.54 -7.34
CA LEU A 187 -9.37 -9.50 -8.35
C LEU A 187 -10.35 -8.87 -9.33
N GLU A 188 -11.20 -7.96 -8.87
CA GLU A 188 -12.12 -7.20 -9.73
C GLU A 188 -11.35 -6.29 -10.68
N GLY A 189 -10.37 -5.53 -10.20
CA GLY A 189 -9.50 -4.68 -11.01
C GLY A 189 -8.72 -5.49 -12.06
N LEU A 190 -8.11 -6.60 -11.63
CA LEU A 190 -7.42 -7.53 -12.53
C LEU A 190 -8.35 -8.07 -13.63
N SER A 191 -9.56 -8.50 -13.27
CA SER A 191 -10.54 -9.04 -14.19
C SER A 191 -11.05 -7.99 -15.19
N ALA A 192 -11.29 -6.76 -14.73
CA ALA A 192 -11.81 -5.68 -15.55
C ALA A 192 -10.86 -5.34 -16.71
N VAL A 193 -9.58 -5.13 -16.41
CA VAL A 193 -8.57 -4.78 -17.42
C VAL A 193 -8.27 -5.94 -18.35
N LEU A 194 -8.13 -7.19 -17.84
CA LEU A 194 -7.95 -8.35 -18.71
C LEU A 194 -9.11 -8.51 -19.71
N ALA A 195 -10.34 -8.28 -19.27
CA ALA A 195 -11.51 -8.40 -20.13
C ALA A 195 -11.62 -7.28 -21.18
N SER A 196 -11.19 -6.05 -20.86
CA SER A 196 -11.26 -4.90 -21.77
C SER A 196 -10.10 -4.85 -22.76
N ASP A 197 -8.88 -5.05 -22.30
CA ASP A 197 -7.66 -4.70 -23.04
C ASP A 197 -7.00 -5.93 -23.67
N CYS A 198 -7.17 -7.12 -23.09
CA CYS A 198 -6.56 -8.34 -23.60
C CYS A 198 -7.49 -9.58 -23.45
N ALA A 199 -8.69 -9.48 -23.95
CA ALA A 199 -9.75 -10.48 -23.82
C ALA A 199 -9.41 -11.90 -24.36
N THR A 200 -8.25 -12.07 -25.00
CA THR A 200 -7.72 -13.39 -25.39
C THR A 200 -7.02 -14.11 -24.23
N ILE A 201 -6.65 -13.38 -23.17
CA ILE A 201 -6.09 -13.95 -21.94
C ILE A 201 -7.24 -14.35 -21.01
N THR A 202 -7.24 -15.61 -20.57
CA THR A 202 -8.27 -16.11 -19.67
C THR A 202 -7.84 -15.92 -18.22
N LEU A 203 -8.67 -15.30 -17.39
CA LEU A 203 -8.47 -15.26 -15.93
C LEU A 203 -9.10 -16.49 -15.28
N THR A 204 -8.35 -17.12 -14.38
CA THR A 204 -8.85 -18.16 -13.48
C THR A 204 -8.50 -17.78 -12.06
N ALA A 205 -9.49 -17.45 -11.25
CA ALA A 205 -9.30 -17.28 -9.81
C ALA A 205 -9.23 -18.64 -9.12
N GLN A 206 -8.33 -18.76 -8.18
CA GLN A 206 -8.14 -19.98 -7.39
C GLN A 206 -8.26 -19.62 -5.92
N GLU A 207 -9.37 -20.01 -5.33
CA GLU A 207 -9.54 -19.88 -3.88
C GLU A 207 -8.55 -20.80 -3.17
N THR A 208 -7.83 -20.23 -2.23
CA THR A 208 -6.83 -20.94 -1.45
C THR A 208 -7.09 -20.67 0.02
N ALA A 209 -7.83 -21.54 0.65
CA ALA A 209 -7.90 -21.55 2.09
C ALA A 209 -6.56 -22.05 2.62
N THR A 210 -5.82 -21.25 3.32
CA THR A 210 -4.56 -21.57 4.03
C THR A 210 -3.52 -22.38 3.22
N PHE A 211 -2.35 -21.77 3.01
CA PHE A 211 -1.22 -22.43 2.36
C PHE A 211 -0.23 -22.96 3.40
N THR A 212 -0.29 -24.25 3.69
CA THR A 212 0.91 -24.92 4.17
C THR A 212 1.87 -25.13 3.00
N ASN A 213 3.19 -25.14 3.24
CA ASN A 213 4.21 -25.28 2.19
C ASN A 213 4.06 -26.56 1.32
N GLU A 214 3.41 -27.60 1.81
CA GLU A 214 3.19 -28.87 1.09
C GLU A 214 1.96 -28.78 0.18
N ASP A 215 0.86 -28.19 0.66
CA ASP A 215 -0.39 -28.07 -0.09
C ASP A 215 -0.27 -27.06 -1.24
N SER A 216 0.46 -25.96 -1.04
CA SER A 216 0.74 -24.96 -2.07
C SER A 216 1.44 -25.57 -3.29
N THR A 217 2.44 -26.42 -3.07
CA THR A 217 3.21 -26.99 -4.18
C THR A 217 2.36 -27.97 -4.98
N ALA A 218 1.54 -28.80 -4.32
CA ALA A 218 0.67 -29.77 -4.99
C ALA A 218 -0.46 -29.05 -5.75
N PHE A 219 -1.07 -28.07 -5.11
CA PHE A 219 -2.14 -27.26 -5.70
C PHE A 219 -1.65 -26.47 -6.92
N LEU A 220 -0.56 -25.69 -6.76
CA LEU A 220 0.01 -24.90 -7.85
C LEU A 220 0.53 -25.79 -8.99
N SER A 221 1.07 -26.97 -8.70
CA SER A 221 1.46 -27.93 -9.74
C SER A 221 0.26 -28.41 -10.57
N ASN A 222 -0.92 -28.50 -9.97
CA ASN A 222 -2.15 -28.83 -10.68
C ASN A 222 -2.77 -27.62 -11.40
N ALA A 223 -2.71 -26.43 -10.78
CA ALA A 223 -3.20 -25.17 -11.36
C ALA A 223 -2.30 -24.68 -12.51
N LEU A 224 -0.98 -24.90 -12.42
CA LEU A 224 -0.01 -24.60 -13.47
C LEU A 224 -0.12 -25.59 -14.66
N GLY A 225 -1.33 -25.79 -15.17
CA GLY A 225 -1.59 -26.58 -16.39
C GLY A 225 -0.85 -26.02 -17.60
N SER A 226 -1.03 -26.68 -18.74
CA SER A 226 -0.19 -26.52 -19.94
C SER A 226 -0.27 -25.13 -20.65
N ASN A 227 -1.10 -24.19 -20.17
CA ASN A 227 -1.29 -22.90 -20.84
C ASN A 227 -1.23 -21.69 -19.88
N VAL A 228 -0.65 -21.85 -18.69
CA VAL A 228 -0.48 -20.72 -17.76
C VAL A 228 0.67 -19.85 -18.22
N GLY A 229 0.38 -18.58 -18.50
CA GLY A 229 1.35 -17.55 -18.87
C GLY A 229 1.69 -16.62 -17.69
N GLY A 230 0.74 -16.43 -16.76
CA GLY A 230 0.90 -15.53 -15.62
C GLY A 230 0.28 -16.04 -14.33
N VAL A 231 0.81 -15.58 -13.19
CA VAL A 231 0.24 -15.81 -11.86
C VAL A 231 0.27 -14.48 -11.09
N PHE A 232 -0.87 -14.06 -10.59
CA PHE A 232 -0.99 -12.96 -9.63
C PHE A 232 -1.11 -13.53 -8.22
N ALA A 233 -0.24 -13.10 -7.32
CA ALA A 233 -0.22 -13.49 -5.93
C ALA A 233 -0.41 -12.24 -5.04
N PRO A 234 -1.50 -12.15 -4.27
CA PRO A 234 -1.83 -10.95 -3.50
C PRO A 234 -0.86 -10.69 -2.34
N ASN A 235 -0.03 -11.65 -1.99
CA ASN A 235 0.96 -11.51 -0.91
C ASN A 235 2.27 -12.24 -1.22
N GLY A 236 3.30 -11.94 -0.42
CA GLY A 236 4.66 -12.46 -0.60
C GLY A 236 4.76 -13.96 -0.37
N GLU A 237 4.02 -14.52 0.59
CA GLU A 237 4.04 -15.95 0.87
C GLU A 237 3.54 -16.77 -0.32
N LEU A 238 2.43 -16.36 -0.92
CA LEU A 238 1.86 -16.97 -2.12
C LEU A 238 2.79 -16.80 -3.33
N ALA A 239 3.42 -15.65 -3.48
CA ALA A 239 4.38 -15.41 -4.55
C ALA A 239 5.59 -16.35 -4.44
N LEU A 240 6.18 -16.48 -3.25
CA LEU A 240 7.31 -17.36 -2.99
C LEU A 240 6.94 -18.85 -3.12
N SER A 241 5.73 -19.23 -2.72
CA SER A 241 5.19 -20.58 -2.91
C SER A 241 5.00 -20.89 -4.39
N THR A 242 4.48 -19.92 -5.16
CA THR A 242 4.35 -20.02 -6.62
C THR A 242 5.71 -20.20 -7.29
N ILE A 243 6.73 -19.45 -6.87
CA ILE A 243 8.10 -19.62 -7.39
C ILE A 243 8.61 -21.04 -7.14
N ARG A 244 8.39 -21.59 -5.93
CA ARG A 244 8.79 -22.98 -5.60
C ARG A 244 8.08 -24.00 -6.50
N ALA A 245 6.77 -23.87 -6.66
CA ALA A 245 5.96 -24.74 -7.49
C ALA A 245 6.34 -24.64 -8.98
N ALA A 246 6.50 -23.44 -9.52
CA ALA A 246 6.92 -23.20 -10.90
C ALA A 246 8.30 -23.79 -11.18
N ARG A 247 9.24 -23.70 -10.22
CA ARG A 247 10.56 -24.34 -10.33
C ARG A 247 10.43 -25.86 -10.37
N ALA A 248 9.62 -26.46 -9.48
CA ALA A 248 9.40 -27.91 -9.45
C ALA A 248 8.78 -28.43 -10.77
N ALA A 249 7.85 -27.67 -11.34
CA ALA A 249 7.21 -27.93 -12.62
C ALA A 249 8.09 -27.59 -13.85
N ARG A 250 9.25 -26.96 -13.67
CA ARG A 250 10.13 -26.43 -14.73
C ARG A 250 9.47 -25.35 -15.61
N LEU A 251 8.56 -24.59 -15.04
CA LEU A 251 7.81 -23.52 -15.71
C LEU A 251 8.29 -22.11 -15.35
N LEU A 252 9.21 -21.97 -14.38
CA LEU A 252 9.61 -20.67 -13.85
C LEU A 252 10.12 -19.67 -14.92
N SER A 253 10.74 -20.16 -15.99
CA SER A 253 11.22 -19.33 -17.11
C SER A 253 10.15 -18.99 -18.15
N SER A 254 8.97 -19.61 -18.08
CA SER A 254 7.89 -19.47 -19.07
C SER A 254 6.66 -18.78 -18.55
N ILE A 255 6.57 -18.55 -17.24
CA ILE A 255 5.45 -17.85 -16.62
C ILE A 255 5.92 -16.52 -16.00
N LYS A 256 5.02 -15.55 -15.96
CA LYS A 256 5.22 -14.27 -15.27
C LYS A 256 4.52 -14.33 -13.92
N ILE A 257 5.25 -14.11 -12.83
CA ILE A 257 4.68 -14.09 -11.47
C ILE A 257 4.75 -12.65 -10.99
N LEU A 258 3.61 -12.06 -10.60
CA LEU A 258 3.52 -10.77 -9.93
C LEU A 258 3.04 -10.98 -8.49
N ALA A 259 3.53 -10.13 -7.60
CA ALA A 259 3.06 -10.02 -6.22
C ALA A 259 2.47 -8.63 -5.94
N ALA A 260 1.70 -8.51 -4.85
CA ALA A 260 1.18 -7.23 -4.36
C ALA A 260 1.76 -6.84 -2.99
N GLU A 261 2.78 -7.56 -2.50
CA GLU A 261 3.39 -7.29 -1.20
C GLU A 261 4.91 -7.16 -1.32
N VAL A 262 5.45 -6.11 -0.69
CA VAL A 262 6.88 -5.85 -0.60
C VAL A 262 7.44 -6.49 0.66
N THR A 263 8.32 -7.47 0.48
CA THR A 263 9.15 -8.05 1.55
C THR A 263 10.59 -8.17 1.08
N PRO A 264 11.58 -8.29 1.98
CA PRO A 264 12.97 -8.54 1.59
C PRO A 264 13.12 -9.75 0.66
N GLU A 265 12.33 -10.80 0.88
CA GLU A 265 12.33 -12.03 0.09
C GLU A 265 11.75 -11.83 -1.32
N THR A 266 10.65 -11.06 -1.45
CA THR A 266 10.03 -10.75 -2.75
C THR A 266 10.93 -9.83 -3.57
N LEU A 267 11.55 -8.82 -2.96
CA LEU A 267 12.56 -7.97 -3.63
C LEU A 267 13.76 -8.81 -4.09
N GLY A 268 14.32 -9.67 -3.25
CA GLY A 268 15.39 -10.59 -3.63
C GLY A 268 14.97 -11.61 -4.71
N ALA A 269 13.68 -11.91 -4.83
CA ALA A 269 13.15 -12.74 -5.91
C ALA A 269 13.10 -11.96 -7.24
N ILE A 270 12.83 -10.66 -7.25
CA ILE A 270 12.92 -9.80 -8.44
C ILE A 270 14.38 -9.71 -8.90
N GLU A 271 15.31 -9.36 -8.01
CA GLU A 271 16.75 -9.24 -8.34
C GLU A 271 17.32 -10.52 -8.97
N SER A 272 16.86 -11.67 -8.51
CA SER A 272 17.25 -12.97 -9.06
C SER A 272 16.39 -13.44 -10.23
N ASN A 273 15.55 -12.57 -10.81
CA ASN A 273 14.64 -12.85 -11.93
C ASN A 273 13.74 -14.07 -11.71
N ARG A 274 13.34 -14.31 -10.46
CA ARG A 274 12.39 -15.37 -10.08
C ARG A 274 10.95 -14.85 -9.94
N LEU A 275 10.81 -13.56 -9.65
CA LEU A 275 9.57 -12.81 -9.65
C LEU A 275 9.65 -11.77 -10.78
N ALA A 276 8.58 -11.59 -11.54
CA ALA A 276 8.56 -10.65 -12.65
C ALA A 276 8.39 -9.22 -12.16
N GLY A 277 7.68 -9.02 -11.06
CA GLY A 277 7.50 -7.73 -10.41
C GLY A 277 6.60 -7.78 -9.20
N ILE A 278 6.53 -6.63 -8.53
CA ILE A 278 5.61 -6.34 -7.42
C ILE A 278 4.85 -5.08 -7.78
N VAL A 279 3.53 -5.08 -7.56
CA VAL A 279 2.71 -3.86 -7.58
C VAL A 279 2.59 -3.36 -6.15
N SER A 280 3.02 -2.14 -5.89
CA SER A 280 3.03 -1.58 -4.53
C SER A 280 2.84 -0.07 -4.54
N ALA A 281 2.40 0.47 -3.41
CA ALA A 281 2.49 1.90 -3.13
C ALA A 281 3.95 2.38 -3.22
N THR A 282 4.15 3.59 -3.71
CA THR A 282 5.49 4.20 -3.69
C THR A 282 5.79 4.74 -2.29
N PRO A 283 7.00 4.54 -1.76
CA PRO A 283 7.36 5.07 -0.45
C PRO A 283 7.31 6.60 -0.40
N GLU A 284 7.60 7.26 -1.53
CA GLU A 284 7.51 8.71 -1.70
C GLU A 284 6.10 9.20 -1.42
N SER A 285 5.10 8.62 -2.09
CA SER A 285 3.71 9.04 -1.93
C SER A 285 3.15 8.69 -0.56
N LEU A 286 3.54 7.55 0.02
CA LEU A 286 3.12 7.18 1.38
C LEU A 286 3.63 8.19 2.42
N GLY A 287 4.91 8.58 2.33
CA GLY A 287 5.49 9.55 3.25
C GLY A 287 4.87 10.94 3.12
N GLN A 288 4.80 11.46 1.90
CA GLN A 288 4.25 12.76 1.62
C GLN A 288 2.75 12.85 1.99
N ILE A 289 1.92 11.98 1.40
CA ILE A 289 0.46 12.00 1.58
C ILE A 289 0.08 11.66 3.02
N GLY A 290 0.86 10.79 3.69
CA GLY A 290 0.68 10.48 5.10
C GLY A 290 0.73 11.74 5.97
N VAL A 291 1.77 12.56 5.82
CA VAL A 291 1.90 13.81 6.58
C VAL A 291 0.85 14.84 6.13
N GLU A 292 0.59 15.00 4.85
CA GLU A 292 -0.46 15.92 4.35
C GLU A 292 -1.84 15.58 4.93
N THR A 293 -2.16 14.28 5.02
CA THR A 293 -3.43 13.80 5.60
C THR A 293 -3.48 14.05 7.12
N VAL A 294 -2.37 13.84 7.84
CA VAL A 294 -2.28 14.22 9.27
C VAL A 294 -2.57 15.70 9.47
N LEU A 295 -1.95 16.56 8.65
CA LEU A 295 -2.13 18.01 8.76
C LEU A 295 -3.58 18.43 8.47
N ALA A 296 -4.25 17.78 7.51
CA ALA A 296 -5.66 17.99 7.23
C ALA A 296 -6.55 17.61 8.44
N VAL A 297 -6.29 16.44 9.06
CA VAL A 297 -6.99 16.00 10.28
C VAL A 297 -6.79 17.00 11.42
N LEU A 298 -5.56 17.42 11.68
CA LEU A 298 -5.25 18.41 12.72
C LEU A 298 -5.83 19.80 12.42
N GLY A 299 -5.98 20.12 11.12
CA GLY A 299 -6.69 21.33 10.66
C GLY A 299 -8.21 21.27 10.82
N GLY A 300 -8.76 20.11 11.21
CA GLY A 300 -10.19 19.89 11.34
C GLY A 300 -10.90 19.71 10.00
N GLU A 301 -10.17 19.34 8.95
CA GLU A 301 -10.73 18.99 7.65
C GLU A 301 -11.32 17.57 7.70
N GLU A 302 -12.38 17.33 6.92
CA GLU A 302 -12.93 16.00 6.73
C GLU A 302 -12.04 15.24 5.76
N VAL A 303 -11.48 14.10 6.19
CA VAL A 303 -10.65 13.22 5.37
C VAL A 303 -11.39 11.93 5.06
N GLU A 304 -11.08 11.30 3.95
CA GLU A 304 -11.63 9.99 3.60
C GLU A 304 -11.09 8.92 4.56
N SER A 305 -11.88 7.87 4.80
CA SER A 305 -11.46 6.74 5.65
C SER A 305 -10.24 6.00 5.08
N THR A 306 -10.07 6.05 3.74
CA THR A 306 -8.89 5.56 3.02
C THR A 306 -8.50 6.60 1.98
N VAL A 307 -7.23 7.03 2.04
CA VAL A 307 -6.62 7.95 1.08
C VAL A 307 -5.65 7.14 0.21
N SER A 308 -5.95 7.10 -1.09
CA SER A 308 -5.16 6.32 -2.05
C SER A 308 -3.87 7.05 -2.43
N VAL A 309 -2.80 6.27 -2.59
CA VAL A 309 -1.48 6.75 -2.99
C VAL A 309 -1.06 6.22 -4.36
N GLU A 310 -0.01 6.80 -4.93
CA GLU A 310 0.55 6.37 -6.21
C GLU A 310 1.12 4.95 -6.12
N LEU A 311 0.92 4.18 -7.20
CA LEU A 311 1.42 2.82 -7.34
C LEU A 311 2.62 2.75 -8.28
N ALA A 312 3.53 1.85 -7.98
CA ALA A 312 4.60 1.45 -8.89
C ALA A 312 4.56 -0.04 -9.17
N LEU A 313 4.94 -0.40 -10.39
CA LEU A 313 5.32 -1.76 -10.74
C LEU A 313 6.84 -1.89 -10.61
N VAL A 314 7.29 -2.48 -9.52
CA VAL A 314 8.71 -2.73 -9.24
C VAL A 314 9.15 -3.97 -9.99
N THR A 315 10.10 -3.82 -10.90
CA THR A 315 10.65 -4.91 -11.72
C THR A 315 12.16 -5.04 -11.51
N SER A 316 12.82 -5.97 -12.20
CA SER A 316 14.29 -6.08 -12.17
C SER A 316 15.03 -4.83 -12.69
N GLU A 317 14.33 -3.93 -13.39
CA GLU A 317 14.92 -2.68 -13.88
C GLU A 317 14.85 -1.56 -12.82
N SER A 318 13.87 -1.62 -11.90
CA SER A 318 13.64 -0.57 -10.89
C SER A 318 13.84 -1.01 -9.43
N VAL A 319 14.07 -2.30 -9.17
CA VAL A 319 14.15 -2.83 -7.80
C VAL A 319 15.30 -2.23 -6.99
N LEU A 320 16.44 -1.89 -7.63
CA LEU A 320 17.57 -1.27 -6.94
C LEU A 320 17.25 0.18 -6.53
N GLU A 321 16.62 0.96 -7.42
CA GLU A 321 16.14 2.30 -7.13
C GLU A 321 15.08 2.26 -6.01
N PHE A 322 14.12 1.35 -6.09
CA PHE A 322 13.10 1.14 -5.06
C PHE A 322 13.69 0.75 -3.70
N ARG A 323 14.86 0.10 -3.68
CA ARG A 323 15.63 -0.16 -2.45
C ARG A 323 16.51 1.02 -2.02
N GLY A 324 16.55 2.12 -2.76
CA GLY A 324 17.47 3.22 -2.52
C GLY A 324 18.95 2.83 -2.72
N GLN A 325 19.20 1.80 -3.49
CA GLN A 325 20.57 1.40 -3.90
C GLN A 325 20.82 1.95 -5.30
N ASP A 326 21.64 2.99 -5.40
CA ASP A 326 22.10 3.47 -6.70
C ASP A 326 22.79 2.33 -7.45
N ASP A 327 22.51 2.24 -8.74
CA ASP A 327 23.18 1.28 -9.64
C ASP A 327 24.65 1.70 -9.84
N ASP A 328 25.49 1.51 -8.82
CA ASP A 328 26.94 1.80 -8.84
C ASP A 328 27.71 0.72 -9.65
N SER A 329 27.07 0.13 -10.67
CA SER A 329 27.69 -0.81 -11.61
C SER A 329 28.31 -0.13 -12.84
N GLY A 330 28.69 1.14 -12.76
CA GLY A 330 29.29 1.93 -13.84
C GLY A 330 30.61 2.57 -13.49
N ASP A 331 31.67 1.88 -13.71
CA ASP A 331 33.03 2.22 -14.07
C ASP A 331 34.10 1.62 -13.14
N ASN A 332 34.59 0.45 -13.57
CA ASN A 332 35.98 0.05 -13.36
C ASN A 332 36.51 -0.65 -14.58
#